data_ae74fc9b64a3f37ec581ae5d76e0bb33
#
_entry.id   ae74fc9b64a3f37ec581ae5d76e0bb33
#
_cell.length_a   1.000
_cell.length_b   1.000
_cell.length_c   1.000
_cell.angle_alpha   90.00
_cell.angle_beta   90.00
_cell.angle_gamma   90.00
#
_symmetry.space_group_name_H-M   'P 1'
#
loop_
_entity.id
_entity.type
_entity.pdbx_description
1 polymer ?
#
loop_
_entity_poly.entity_id
_entity_poly.type
_entity_poly.pdbx_seq_one_letter_code
_entity_poly.pdbx_strand_id
1 'polypeptide(L)'
;MSYRKLLFAILFLLAIDSYASVVTVSTHVHDMEFRDLARKWDEAIPLGNATIGSLIWQKGERLRMSIDRSDLWDLRHSKELEGEGFSFHWLYEQLQKGDYTPVQRRFDNPYNAYPGPSKIPGAGLEFPIEHFGEVEKVHLYQRQAVCEVVWKSGVSLRCFVHAQKPVGWFIFEVDSEILFIITKRISRSGTFFFL
;
A
#
# COMPACT_ATOMS: atom_id res chain seq x y z
N MET A 1 -1.42 9.53 -63.73
CA MET A 1 -2.01 9.90 -62.41
C MET A 1 -2.02 11.41 -62.31
N SER A 2 -3.21 12.04 -62.18
CA SER A 2 -3.37 13.49 -62.28
C SER A 2 -2.63 14.21 -61.14
N TYR A 3 -1.85 15.24 -61.44
CA TYR A 3 -1.13 16.08 -60.46
C TYR A 3 -1.99 16.51 -59.25
N ARG A 4 -3.28 16.71 -59.48
CA ARG A 4 -4.24 17.04 -58.41
C ARG A 4 -4.36 15.92 -57.35
N LYS A 5 -4.30 14.64 -57.74
CA LYS A 5 -4.38 13.49 -56.80
C LYS A 5 -3.09 13.32 -56.01
N LEU A 6 -1.94 13.66 -56.62
CA LEU A 6 -0.62 13.64 -55.99
C LEU A 6 -0.53 14.75 -54.93
N LEU A 7 -1.00 15.96 -55.26
CA LEU A 7 -0.99 17.13 -54.37
C LEU A 7 -1.90 16.88 -53.13
N PHE A 8 -3.08 16.25 -53.34
CA PHE A 8 -3.97 15.87 -52.22
C PHE A 8 -3.35 14.81 -51.31
N ALA A 9 -2.65 13.83 -51.85
CA ALA A 9 -1.96 12.82 -51.09
C ALA A 9 -0.82 13.39 -50.24
N ILE A 10 -0.05 14.34 -50.78
CA ILE A 10 1.02 15.01 -50.04
C ILE A 10 0.47 15.94 -48.95
N LEU A 11 -0.61 16.68 -49.21
CA LEU A 11 -1.28 17.49 -48.19
C LEU A 11 -1.88 16.64 -47.07
N PHE A 12 -2.42 15.47 -47.39
CA PHE A 12 -2.97 14.54 -46.39
C PHE A 12 -1.85 13.91 -45.51
N LEU A 13 -0.71 13.57 -46.09
CA LEU A 13 0.46 13.08 -45.36
C LEU A 13 1.07 14.15 -44.44
N LEU A 14 1.13 15.43 -44.86
CA LEU A 14 1.61 16.54 -44.01
C LEU A 14 0.61 16.89 -42.87
N ALA A 15 -0.68 16.57 -43.00
CA ALA A 15 -1.68 16.81 -41.98
C ALA A 15 -1.66 15.75 -40.86
N ILE A 16 -1.10 14.55 -41.12
CA ILE A 16 -1.01 13.47 -40.13
C ILE A 16 0.07 13.74 -39.09
N ASP A 17 1.17 14.43 -39.48
CA ASP A 17 2.26 14.74 -38.54
C ASP A 17 1.89 15.81 -37.49
N SER A 18 0.78 16.54 -37.67
CA SER A 18 0.38 17.64 -36.78
C SER A 18 -0.45 17.22 -35.55
N TYR A 19 -0.84 15.97 -35.40
CA TYR A 19 -1.70 15.52 -34.29
C TYR A 19 -1.03 14.63 -33.25
N ALA A 20 0.26 14.38 -33.38
CA ALA A 20 1.01 13.63 -32.36
C ALA A 20 1.79 14.57 -31.42
N SER A 21 1.14 15.58 -30.87
CA SER A 21 1.63 16.13 -29.60
C SER A 21 1.33 15.09 -28.52
N VAL A 22 2.24 14.15 -28.34
CA VAL A 22 2.28 13.31 -27.14
C VAL A 22 2.43 14.27 -25.98
N VAL A 23 1.33 14.53 -25.29
CA VAL A 23 1.37 15.17 -23.98
C VAL A 23 2.15 14.18 -23.10
N THR A 24 3.43 14.38 -22.97
CA THR A 24 4.27 13.72 -21.98
C THR A 24 3.81 14.23 -20.63
N VAL A 25 2.74 13.61 -20.11
CA VAL A 25 2.37 13.78 -18.72
C VAL A 25 3.55 13.23 -17.93
N SER A 26 4.23 14.11 -17.19
CA SER A 26 5.30 13.69 -16.30
C SER A 26 4.76 12.55 -15.42
N THR A 27 5.36 11.39 -15.52
CA THR A 27 4.90 10.19 -14.78
C THR A 27 5.17 10.28 -13.28
N HIS A 28 5.92 11.31 -12.85
CA HIS A 28 6.46 11.46 -11.49
C HIS A 28 5.89 12.65 -10.70
N VAL A 29 4.89 13.36 -11.24
CA VAL A 29 4.34 14.60 -10.60
C VAL A 29 3.77 14.34 -9.21
N HIS A 30 3.35 13.11 -8.92
CA HIS A 30 2.72 12.74 -7.64
C HIS A 30 3.53 11.74 -6.83
N ASP A 31 4.73 11.40 -7.28
CA ASP A 31 5.60 10.51 -6.53
C ASP A 31 5.99 11.13 -5.18
N MET A 32 6.16 10.31 -4.18
CA MET A 32 6.49 10.74 -2.84
C MET A 32 7.88 10.25 -2.45
N GLU A 33 8.70 11.14 -1.93
CA GLU A 33 10.03 10.82 -1.41
C GLU A 33 10.11 11.07 0.09
N PHE A 34 10.71 10.12 0.80
CA PHE A 34 10.94 10.21 2.23
C PHE A 34 12.44 9.94 2.51
N ARG A 35 12.96 10.57 3.55
CA ARG A 35 14.37 10.43 3.97
C ARG A 35 14.64 9.17 4.77
N ASP A 36 13.59 8.57 5.35
CA ASP A 36 13.69 7.38 6.20
C ASP A 36 12.38 6.58 6.14
N LEU A 37 12.42 5.35 6.61
CA LEU A 37 11.24 4.55 6.85
C LEU A 37 10.48 5.08 8.08
N ALA A 38 9.17 5.08 8.01
CA ALA A 38 8.33 5.37 9.15
C ALA A 38 8.65 4.43 10.32
N ARG A 39 8.60 4.94 11.55
CA ARG A 39 8.84 4.17 12.78
C ARG A 39 7.57 3.71 13.45
N LYS A 40 6.42 4.15 12.92
CA LYS A 40 5.07 3.78 13.38
C LYS A 40 4.26 3.27 12.20
N TRP A 41 3.31 2.39 12.50
CA TRP A 41 2.47 1.76 11.49
C TRP A 41 1.50 2.74 10.80
N ASP A 42 1.06 3.77 11.51
CA ASP A 42 0.12 4.80 11.02
C ASP A 42 0.79 5.84 10.09
N GLU A 43 2.12 5.87 10.06
CA GLU A 43 2.92 6.68 9.14
C GLU A 43 3.48 5.85 7.97
N ALA A 44 3.18 4.54 7.92
CA ALA A 44 3.75 3.59 6.99
C ALA A 44 3.28 3.82 5.55
N ILE A 45 4.09 3.37 4.58
CA ILE A 45 3.75 3.45 3.16
C ILE A 45 2.72 2.37 2.81
N PRO A 46 1.51 2.73 2.34
CA PRO A 46 0.49 1.77 1.97
C PRO A 46 0.66 1.28 0.53
N LEU A 47 0.52 -0.01 0.34
CA LEU A 47 0.40 -0.68 -0.96
C LEU A 47 -0.80 -1.60 -0.93
N GLY A 48 -1.58 -1.69 -2.02
CA GLY A 48 -2.73 -2.60 -2.02
C GLY A 48 -3.53 -2.57 -3.31
N ASN A 49 -4.47 -3.53 -3.41
CA ASN A 49 -5.36 -3.70 -4.56
C ASN A 49 -6.83 -3.92 -4.15
N ALA A 50 -7.25 -3.42 -2.98
CA ALA A 50 -8.55 -3.64 -2.35
C ALA A 50 -8.81 -5.06 -1.80
N THR A 51 -8.13 -6.10 -2.28
CA THR A 51 -8.24 -7.47 -1.73
C THR A 51 -7.19 -7.70 -0.66
N ILE A 52 -5.95 -7.31 -0.92
CA ILE A 52 -4.81 -7.39 0.00
C ILE A 52 -4.15 -6.02 0.10
N GLY A 53 -3.67 -5.69 1.28
CA GLY A 53 -2.89 -4.50 1.56
C GLY A 53 -1.62 -4.82 2.33
N SER A 54 -0.64 -3.94 2.22
CA SER A 54 0.60 -4.00 2.99
C SER A 54 1.00 -2.60 3.43
N LEU A 55 1.48 -2.49 4.66
CA LEU A 55 2.11 -1.28 5.19
C LEU A 55 3.60 -1.54 5.35
N ILE A 56 4.43 -0.70 4.75
CA ILE A 56 5.89 -0.81 4.77
C ILE A 56 6.45 0.19 5.77
N TRP A 57 7.12 -0.29 6.81
CA TRP A 57 7.67 0.52 7.90
C TRP A 57 8.78 -0.18 8.65
N GLN A 58 9.45 0.51 9.55
CA GLN A 58 10.51 -0.05 10.39
C GLN A 58 10.06 -0.19 11.84
N LYS A 59 10.09 -1.41 12.34
CA LYS A 59 9.81 -1.73 13.75
C LYS A 59 11.11 -2.09 14.48
N GLY A 60 11.64 -1.15 15.24
CA GLY A 60 12.98 -1.33 15.84
C GLY A 60 14.03 -1.51 14.74
N GLU A 61 14.82 -2.57 14.83
CA GLU A 61 15.85 -2.93 13.83
C GLU A 61 15.35 -3.86 12.73
N ARG A 62 14.03 -3.89 12.51
CA ARG A 62 13.40 -4.78 11.52
C ARG A 62 12.57 -3.97 10.54
N LEU A 63 12.75 -4.26 9.25
CA LEU A 63 11.78 -3.87 8.25
C LEU A 63 10.53 -4.70 8.46
N ARG A 64 9.39 -4.06 8.61
CA ARG A 64 8.11 -4.74 8.80
C ARG A 64 7.18 -4.43 7.63
N MET A 65 6.55 -5.47 7.14
CA MET A 65 5.44 -5.43 6.21
C MET A 65 4.21 -5.96 6.95
N SER A 66 3.32 -5.07 7.34
CA SER A 66 2.04 -5.44 7.94
C SER A 66 1.07 -5.76 6.83
N ILE A 67 0.62 -7.00 6.73
CA ILE A 67 -0.22 -7.49 5.64
C ILE A 67 -1.64 -7.70 6.15
N ASP A 68 -2.59 -7.27 5.37
CA ASP A 68 -3.99 -7.44 5.65
C ASP A 68 -4.79 -7.87 4.41
N ARG A 69 -5.96 -8.47 4.63
CA ARG A 69 -6.93 -8.83 3.58
C ARG A 69 -8.30 -8.25 3.92
N SER A 70 -9.00 -7.80 2.91
CA SER A 70 -10.31 -7.16 3.08
C SER A 70 -11.39 -8.09 3.66
N ASP A 71 -11.24 -9.41 3.50
CA ASP A 71 -12.17 -10.43 3.97
C ASP A 71 -11.86 -11.01 5.35
N LEU A 72 -10.80 -10.54 6.02
CA LEU A 72 -10.45 -11.01 7.37
C LEU A 72 -11.26 -10.24 8.42
N TRP A 73 -12.38 -10.80 8.82
CA TRP A 73 -13.25 -10.24 9.85
C TRP A 73 -13.65 -11.30 10.88
N ASP A 74 -13.68 -10.89 12.14
CA ASP A 74 -14.38 -11.63 13.16
C ASP A 74 -15.88 -11.33 13.03
N LEU A 75 -16.64 -12.32 12.61
CA LEU A 75 -18.07 -12.17 12.35
C LEU A 75 -18.93 -12.67 13.53
N ARG A 76 -18.33 -12.91 14.69
CA ARG A 76 -19.10 -13.30 15.87
C ARG A 76 -20.04 -12.18 16.28
N HIS A 77 -21.30 -12.52 16.43
CA HIS A 77 -22.30 -11.58 16.92
C HIS A 77 -22.07 -11.21 18.38
N SER A 78 -22.09 -9.93 18.68
CA SER A 78 -22.18 -9.42 20.04
C SER A 78 -23.65 -9.12 20.34
N LYS A 79 -24.23 -9.81 21.34
CA LYS A 79 -25.61 -9.58 21.73
C LYS A 79 -25.86 -8.17 22.25
N GLU A 80 -24.83 -7.52 22.76
CA GLU A 80 -24.85 -6.14 23.23
C GLU A 80 -25.05 -5.14 22.11
N LEU A 81 -24.77 -5.55 20.86
CA LEU A 81 -24.96 -4.73 19.66
C LEU A 81 -26.34 -4.99 19.00
N GLU A 82 -27.23 -5.71 19.65
CA GLU A 82 -28.58 -5.99 19.16
C GLU A 82 -29.62 -5.19 19.97
N GLY A 83 -30.82 -5.03 19.41
CA GLY A 83 -31.96 -4.44 20.07
C GLY A 83 -32.43 -3.10 19.51
N GLU A 84 -33.56 -2.63 20.04
CA GLU A 84 -34.29 -1.46 19.53
C GLU A 84 -33.49 -0.15 19.53
N GLY A 85 -32.50 -0.03 20.40
CA GLY A 85 -31.63 1.15 20.45
C GLY A 85 -30.53 1.19 19.39
N PHE A 86 -30.35 0.14 18.57
CA PHE A 86 -29.41 0.09 17.46
C PHE A 86 -30.05 0.62 16.18
N SER A 87 -30.47 1.88 16.18
CA SER A 87 -31.05 2.53 15.00
C SER A 87 -30.41 3.90 14.77
N PHE A 88 -30.34 4.30 13.51
CA PHE A 88 -29.90 5.64 13.14
C PHE A 88 -30.80 6.70 13.77
N HIS A 89 -32.09 6.43 13.85
CA HIS A 89 -33.07 7.37 14.45
C HIS A 89 -32.75 7.66 15.92
N TRP A 90 -32.52 6.62 16.71
CA TRP A 90 -32.12 6.78 18.10
C TRP A 90 -30.79 7.56 18.25
N LEU A 91 -29.79 7.24 17.42
CA LEU A 91 -28.50 7.94 17.41
C LEU A 91 -28.72 9.43 17.09
N TYR A 92 -29.50 9.72 16.06
CA TYR A 92 -29.81 11.09 15.65
C TYR A 92 -30.50 11.88 16.78
N GLU A 93 -31.47 11.29 17.47
CA GLU A 93 -32.12 11.90 18.62
C GLU A 93 -31.16 12.24 19.76
N GLN A 94 -30.18 11.36 20.05
CA GLN A 94 -29.18 11.68 21.07
C GLN A 94 -28.30 12.84 20.65
N LEU A 95 -27.87 12.88 19.38
CA LEU A 95 -27.07 14.00 18.85
C LEU A 95 -27.83 15.32 18.93
N GLN A 96 -29.14 15.31 18.65
CA GLN A 96 -29.99 16.53 18.76
C GLN A 96 -30.08 17.06 20.20
N LYS A 97 -29.96 16.17 21.21
CA LYS A 97 -29.90 16.56 22.62
C LYS A 97 -28.56 17.14 23.05
N GLY A 98 -27.54 17.08 22.17
CA GLY A 98 -26.20 17.58 22.47
C GLY A 98 -25.38 16.70 23.42
N ASP A 99 -25.85 15.50 23.75
CA ASP A 99 -25.14 14.56 24.62
C ASP A 99 -24.73 13.31 23.85
N TYR A 100 -23.43 13.16 23.59
CA TYR A 100 -22.87 12.01 22.90
C TYR A 100 -22.58 10.82 23.85
N THR A 101 -22.65 10.99 25.14
CA THR A 101 -22.32 9.96 26.13
C THR A 101 -23.16 8.67 25.99
N PRO A 102 -24.49 8.76 25.77
CA PRO A 102 -25.29 7.56 25.57
C PRO A 102 -24.90 6.78 24.29
N VAL A 103 -24.48 7.51 23.25
CA VAL A 103 -24.02 6.92 22.00
C VAL A 103 -22.74 6.12 22.22
N GLN A 104 -21.73 6.73 22.87
CA GLN A 104 -20.48 6.04 23.21
C GLN A 104 -20.72 4.80 24.07
N ARG A 105 -21.55 4.90 25.09
CA ARG A 105 -21.87 3.75 25.95
C ARG A 105 -22.49 2.60 25.16
N ARG A 106 -23.30 2.89 24.18
CA ARG A 106 -24.03 1.87 23.43
C ARG A 106 -23.19 1.28 22.29
N PHE A 107 -22.42 2.08 21.58
CA PHE A 107 -21.70 1.66 20.38
C PHE A 107 -20.22 1.35 20.65
N ASP A 108 -19.55 2.10 21.52
CA ASP A 108 -18.11 1.92 21.73
C ASP A 108 -17.80 0.91 22.85
N ASN A 109 -18.53 0.94 23.97
CA ASN A 109 -18.26 0.06 25.10
C ASN A 109 -18.33 -1.44 24.78
N PRO A 110 -19.27 -1.95 23.97
CA PRO A 110 -19.28 -3.35 23.59
C PRO A 110 -18.02 -3.78 22.83
N TYR A 111 -17.47 -2.92 21.97
CA TYR A 111 -16.21 -3.20 21.28
C TYR A 111 -15.01 -3.31 22.22
N ASN A 112 -15.04 -2.59 23.32
CA ASN A 112 -13.97 -2.66 24.33
C ASN A 112 -14.12 -3.86 25.27
N ALA A 113 -15.33 -4.37 25.46
CA ALA A 113 -15.64 -5.42 26.42
C ALA A 113 -15.69 -6.82 25.81
N TYR A 114 -16.07 -6.94 24.54
CA TYR A 114 -16.34 -8.22 23.89
C TYR A 114 -15.66 -8.31 22.53
N PRO A 115 -15.21 -9.53 22.14
CA PRO A 115 -14.80 -9.78 20.75
C PRO A 115 -16.07 -9.74 19.88
N GLY A 116 -16.38 -8.56 19.37
CA GLY A 116 -17.49 -8.34 18.43
C GLY A 116 -17.02 -8.43 16.98
N PRO A 117 -17.90 -8.14 16.02
CA PRO A 117 -17.48 -8.02 14.63
C PRO A 117 -16.37 -7.01 14.50
N SER A 118 -15.18 -7.46 14.14
CA SER A 118 -14.00 -6.61 14.06
C SER A 118 -13.04 -7.09 12.99
N LYS A 119 -12.23 -6.18 12.49
CA LYS A 119 -11.18 -6.48 11.54
C LYS A 119 -10.07 -7.29 12.21
N ILE A 120 -9.70 -8.42 11.60
CA ILE A 120 -8.60 -9.26 12.07
C ILE A 120 -7.34 -8.89 11.27
N PRO A 121 -6.22 -8.56 11.92
CA PRO A 121 -4.95 -8.38 11.22
C PRO A 121 -4.53 -9.68 10.53
N GLY A 122 -4.03 -9.58 9.29
CA GLY A 122 -3.65 -10.74 8.51
C GLY A 122 -2.32 -11.34 8.97
N ALA A 123 -1.23 -10.66 8.67
CA ALA A 123 0.11 -11.15 8.96
C ALA A 123 1.12 -10.01 9.13
N GLY A 124 2.28 -10.32 9.66
CA GLY A 124 3.44 -9.44 9.68
C GLY A 124 4.67 -10.19 9.22
N LEU A 125 5.34 -9.65 8.22
CA LEU A 125 6.67 -10.10 7.80
C LEU A 125 7.70 -9.16 8.37
N GLU A 126 8.72 -9.71 8.96
CA GLU A 126 9.79 -8.93 9.54
C GLU A 126 11.16 -9.44 9.04
N PHE A 127 11.95 -8.53 8.48
CA PHE A 127 13.29 -8.79 8.02
C PHE A 127 14.27 -8.01 8.88
N PRO A 128 15.35 -8.66 9.37
CA PRO A 128 16.42 -7.96 10.05
C PRO A 128 17.15 -7.04 9.06
N ILE A 129 17.32 -5.77 9.41
CA ILE A 129 17.99 -4.76 8.57
C ILE A 129 19.22 -4.14 9.25
N GLU A 130 19.67 -4.70 10.36
CA GLU A 130 20.81 -4.21 11.13
C GLU A 130 22.10 -4.12 10.30
N HIS A 131 22.21 -4.93 9.24
CA HIS A 131 23.39 -4.93 8.34
C HIS A 131 23.23 -4.07 7.10
N PHE A 132 22.04 -3.47 6.87
CA PHE A 132 21.80 -2.63 5.70
C PHE A 132 22.29 -1.19 5.91
N GLY A 133 22.55 -0.82 7.17
CA GLY A 133 22.92 0.54 7.51
C GLY A 133 21.75 1.50 7.50
N GLU A 134 22.06 2.78 7.34
CA GLU A 134 21.04 3.82 7.32
C GLU A 134 20.26 3.81 5.99
N VAL A 135 18.98 4.13 6.07
CA VAL A 135 18.18 4.39 4.88
C VAL A 135 18.71 5.63 4.19
N GLU A 136 18.94 5.55 2.90
CA GLU A 136 19.31 6.66 2.05
C GLU A 136 18.08 7.36 1.47
N LYS A 137 17.12 6.56 0.99
CA LYS A 137 15.93 7.06 0.32
C LYS A 137 14.79 6.05 0.41
N VAL A 138 13.58 6.56 0.57
CA VAL A 138 12.34 5.80 0.36
C VAL A 138 11.52 6.53 -0.70
N HIS A 139 11.11 5.83 -1.74
CA HIS A 139 10.37 6.40 -2.85
C HIS A 139 9.08 5.60 -3.10
N LEU A 140 7.95 6.30 -3.15
CA LEU A 140 6.68 5.74 -3.58
C LEU A 140 6.35 6.25 -4.98
N TYR A 141 6.52 5.40 -5.98
CA TYR A 141 6.11 5.63 -7.37
C TYR A 141 4.60 5.41 -7.48
N GLN A 142 3.82 6.47 -7.33
CA GLN A 142 2.36 6.35 -7.20
C GLN A 142 1.71 5.73 -8.45
N ARG A 143 2.12 6.12 -9.63
CA ARG A 143 1.54 5.60 -10.88
C ARG A 143 1.82 4.11 -11.09
N GLN A 144 2.98 3.65 -10.67
CA GLN A 144 3.42 2.27 -10.77
C GLN A 144 2.94 1.43 -9.58
N ALA A 145 2.49 2.08 -8.50
CA ALA A 145 2.19 1.47 -7.21
C ALA A 145 3.36 0.64 -6.66
N VAL A 146 4.58 1.17 -6.76
CA VAL A 146 5.83 0.56 -6.31
C VAL A 146 6.43 1.41 -5.20
N CYS A 147 6.78 0.78 -4.09
CA CYS A 147 7.64 1.37 -3.08
C CYS A 147 9.07 0.85 -3.26
N GLU A 148 10.03 1.77 -3.25
CA GLU A 148 11.46 1.48 -3.28
C GLU A 148 12.10 2.02 -2.01
N VAL A 149 12.92 1.18 -1.36
CA VAL A 149 13.75 1.58 -0.23
C VAL A 149 15.21 1.32 -0.60
N VAL A 150 16.06 2.32 -0.44
CA VAL A 150 17.49 2.21 -0.70
C VAL A 150 18.24 2.50 0.59
N TRP A 151 19.21 1.64 0.91
CA TRP A 151 20.11 1.82 2.05
C TRP A 151 21.49 2.26 1.58
N LYS A 152 22.21 2.99 2.41
CA LYS A 152 23.57 3.47 2.11
C LYS A 152 24.58 2.36 1.83
N SER A 153 24.30 1.15 2.25
CA SER A 153 25.08 -0.05 1.91
C SER A 153 24.97 -0.48 0.45
N GLY A 154 24.09 0.12 -0.34
CA GLY A 154 23.78 -0.33 -1.70
C GLY A 154 22.69 -1.39 -1.78
N VAL A 155 22.17 -1.87 -0.65
CA VAL A 155 20.99 -2.74 -0.63
C VAL A 155 19.77 -1.92 -1.08
N SER A 156 18.96 -2.49 -1.93
CA SER A 156 17.66 -1.92 -2.26
C SER A 156 16.53 -2.93 -2.12
N LEU A 157 15.33 -2.43 -1.84
CA LEU A 157 14.08 -3.19 -1.80
C LEU A 157 13.09 -2.55 -2.75
N ARG A 158 12.51 -3.33 -3.62
CA ARG A 158 11.30 -2.97 -4.37
C ARG A 158 10.13 -3.80 -3.90
N CYS A 159 9.02 -3.15 -3.59
CA CYS A 159 7.81 -3.86 -3.20
C CYS A 159 6.56 -3.28 -3.87
N PHE A 160 5.65 -4.17 -4.22
CA PHE A 160 4.36 -3.83 -4.83
C PHE A 160 3.34 -4.94 -4.59
N VAL A 161 2.06 -4.60 -4.70
CA VAL A 161 0.96 -5.56 -4.71
C VAL A 161 0.46 -5.69 -6.15
N HIS A 162 0.28 -6.94 -6.59
CA HIS A 162 -0.22 -7.21 -7.95
C HIS A 162 -1.63 -6.63 -8.13
N ALA A 163 -1.88 -5.93 -9.25
CA ALA A 163 -3.11 -5.16 -9.44
C ALA A 163 -4.42 -5.97 -9.34
N GLN A 164 -4.40 -7.26 -9.71
CA GLN A 164 -5.61 -8.09 -9.79
C GLN A 164 -5.56 -9.36 -8.94
N LYS A 165 -4.41 -9.72 -8.37
CA LYS A 165 -4.24 -10.94 -7.56
C LYS A 165 -3.86 -10.57 -6.14
N PRO A 166 -4.29 -11.32 -5.12
CA PRO A 166 -3.91 -11.07 -3.73
C PRO A 166 -2.47 -11.52 -3.45
N VAL A 167 -1.52 -10.98 -4.20
CA VAL A 167 -0.09 -11.34 -4.13
C VAL A 167 0.73 -10.07 -3.98
N GLY A 168 1.61 -10.04 -2.99
CA GLY A 168 2.63 -9.00 -2.80
C GLY A 168 4.01 -9.50 -3.23
N TRP A 169 4.82 -8.59 -3.74
CA TRP A 169 6.19 -8.85 -4.18
C TRP A 169 7.14 -7.98 -3.38
N PHE A 170 8.21 -8.62 -2.87
CA PHE A 170 9.27 -7.99 -2.11
C PHE A 170 10.60 -8.47 -2.69
N ILE A 171 11.26 -7.60 -3.45
CA ILE A 171 12.46 -7.91 -4.22
C ILE A 171 13.62 -7.15 -3.60
N PHE A 172 14.54 -7.88 -2.97
CA PHE A 172 15.80 -7.32 -2.50
C PHE A 172 16.87 -7.45 -3.58
N GLU A 173 17.52 -6.35 -3.90
CA GLU A 173 18.73 -6.30 -4.72
C GLU A 173 19.90 -5.99 -3.80
N VAL A 174 20.94 -6.82 -3.88
CA VAL A 174 22.08 -6.80 -2.94
C VAL A 174 23.34 -7.01 -3.74
N ASP A 175 24.36 -6.22 -3.48
CA ASP A 175 25.70 -6.49 -4.04
C ASP A 175 26.23 -7.84 -3.52
N SER A 176 27.04 -8.52 -4.34
CA SER A 176 27.47 -9.90 -4.11
C SER A 176 28.16 -10.14 -2.76
N GLU A 177 28.87 -9.15 -2.23
CA GLU A 177 29.51 -9.22 -0.93
C GLU A 177 28.52 -9.20 0.23
N ILE A 178 27.46 -8.40 0.13
CA ILE A 178 26.41 -8.31 1.15
C ILE A 178 25.50 -9.54 1.10
N LEU A 179 25.26 -10.09 -0.09
CA LEU A 179 24.52 -11.34 -0.26
C LEU A 179 25.12 -12.49 0.57
N PHE A 180 26.44 -12.55 0.70
CA PHE A 180 27.12 -13.58 1.48
C PHE A 180 26.81 -13.48 2.99
N ILE A 181 26.63 -12.28 3.51
CA ILE A 181 26.27 -12.05 4.93
C ILE A 181 24.81 -12.39 5.19
N ILE A 182 23.92 -12.04 4.25
CA ILE A 182 22.48 -12.30 4.36
C ILE A 182 22.17 -13.80 4.17
N THR A 183 22.82 -14.47 3.23
CA THR A 183 22.58 -15.90 2.93
C THR A 183 23.04 -16.85 4.02
N LYS A 184 23.91 -16.44 4.92
CA LYS A 184 24.20 -17.23 6.13
C LYS A 184 22.99 -17.37 7.06
N ARG A 185 21.97 -16.53 6.93
CA ARG A 185 20.73 -16.54 7.75
C ARG A 185 19.45 -16.80 6.97
N ILE A 186 19.44 -16.62 5.66
CA ILE A 186 18.25 -16.74 4.80
C ILE A 186 18.65 -17.62 3.60
N SER A 187 17.99 -18.77 3.40
CA SER A 187 18.31 -19.67 2.30
C SER A 187 18.10 -19.01 0.94
N ARG A 188 19.01 -19.26 0.03
CA ARG A 188 19.16 -18.82 -1.36
C ARG A 188 17.87 -18.46 -2.08
N SER A 189 17.77 -17.24 -2.49
CA SER A 189 16.95 -16.51 -3.47
C SER A 189 16.13 -15.39 -2.81
N GLY A 190 16.50 -14.16 -3.12
CA GLY A 190 15.93 -12.94 -2.51
C GLY A 190 14.55 -12.55 -2.99
N THR A 191 13.72 -13.45 -3.51
CA THR A 191 12.35 -13.17 -3.91
C THR A 191 11.38 -13.93 -3.01
N PHE A 192 10.57 -13.19 -2.25
CA PHE A 192 9.55 -13.76 -1.38
C PHE A 192 8.16 -13.51 -1.98
N PHE A 193 7.39 -14.59 -2.09
CA PHE A 193 6.00 -14.57 -2.53
C PHE A 193 5.10 -14.77 -1.32
N PHE A 194 3.98 -14.05 -1.29
CA PHE A 194 2.88 -14.30 -0.38
C PHE A 194 1.62 -14.57 -1.18
N LEU A 195 0.99 -15.67 -0.86
CA LEU A 195 -0.31 -16.07 -1.39
C LEU A 195 -1.39 -15.73 -0.37
#